data_03e9e42537131c183c0b36230498aa42
#
_entry.id   03e9e42537131c183c0b36230498aa42
#
_cell.length_a   1.000
_cell.length_b   1.000
_cell.length_c   1.000
_cell.angle_alpha   90.00
_cell.angle_beta   90.00
_cell.angle_gamma   90.00
#
_symmetry.space_group_name_H-M   'P 1'
#
loop_
_entity.id
_entity.type
_entity.pdbx_description
1 polymer ?
#
loop_
_entity_poly.entity_id
_entity_poly.type
_entity_poly.pdbx_seq_one_letter_code
_entity_poly.pdbx_strand_id
1 'polypeptide(L)'
;KFVRQMISDVQPKRFSEVVRVSGYSHGTDVWLNNAQDLIKEGKPVAETISTRDDIMTHLISKGVDPSLAFKTMEHVRKGKAAKKGLEPAMLEAMQKAQIPDWYIKSCEKVQYLFPKAHAVAYVLMAYRIAYCKVHYPREFYAAYFTVRAKDFNYAEVAHGLHYIKDFIKKVYQPTYKATDVEKSTVTYLELANEMLERGLKFDRMDLYESDAIKFKVTENGLRPPLASLKGVGESAAKSIAAARDKNLPFISQEDLRQRAGIGRSVIEALANIGALGDLPETNQIDLFG
;
A
#
# COMPACT_ATOMS: atom_id res chain seq x y z
N LYS A 1 9.18 0.68 -5.79
CA LYS A 1 10.41 1.45 -6.19
C LYS A 1 10.13 2.46 -7.30
N PHE A 2 9.53 2.07 -8.43
CA PHE A 2 9.36 2.89 -9.64
C PHE A 2 8.61 4.23 -9.40
N VAL A 3 7.39 4.21 -8.85
CA VAL A 3 6.62 5.43 -8.56
C VAL A 3 7.32 6.32 -7.53
N ARG A 4 8.00 5.73 -6.54
CA ARG A 4 8.79 6.49 -5.56
C ARG A 4 9.92 7.28 -6.23
N GLN A 5 10.60 6.67 -7.21
CA GLN A 5 11.62 7.36 -8.01
C GLN A 5 11.00 8.48 -8.86
N MET A 6 9.86 8.25 -9.51
CA MET A 6 9.15 9.33 -10.23
C MET A 6 8.84 10.53 -9.33
N ILE A 7 8.33 10.28 -8.12
CA ILE A 7 8.04 11.35 -7.16
C ILE A 7 9.32 12.10 -6.78
N SER A 8 10.44 11.40 -6.60
CA SER A 8 11.74 12.01 -6.32
C SER A 8 12.24 12.86 -7.50
N ASP A 9 12.05 12.40 -8.73
CA ASP A 9 12.49 13.10 -9.94
C ASP A 9 11.60 14.33 -10.23
N VAL A 10 10.27 14.18 -10.08
CA VAL A 10 9.28 15.24 -10.37
C VAL A 10 9.18 16.26 -9.23
N GLN A 11 9.38 15.84 -7.98
CA GLN A 11 9.19 16.64 -6.76
C GLN A 11 7.88 17.45 -6.78
N PRO A 12 6.71 16.78 -6.91
CA PRO A 12 5.43 17.43 -7.13
C PRO A 12 5.07 18.34 -5.95
N LYS A 13 4.72 19.59 -6.24
CA LYS A 13 4.30 20.60 -5.27
C LYS A 13 2.80 20.86 -5.29
N ARG A 14 2.10 20.39 -6.33
CA ARG A 14 0.68 20.62 -6.56
C ARG A 14 -0.05 19.30 -6.82
N PHE A 15 -1.32 19.25 -6.48
CA PHE A 15 -2.18 18.10 -6.76
C PHE A 15 -2.17 17.71 -8.26
N SER A 16 -2.20 18.70 -9.16
CA SER A 16 -2.13 18.47 -10.61
C SER A 16 -0.85 17.75 -11.06
N GLU A 17 0.27 17.99 -10.40
CA GLU A 17 1.55 17.33 -10.70
C GLU A 17 1.56 15.88 -10.20
N VAL A 18 0.90 15.58 -9.07
CA VAL A 18 0.71 14.19 -8.61
C VAL A 18 -0.22 13.42 -9.56
N VAL A 19 -1.24 14.08 -10.11
CA VAL A 19 -2.08 13.50 -11.18
C VAL A 19 -1.23 13.14 -12.40
N ARG A 20 -0.26 13.99 -12.78
CA ARG A 20 0.69 13.68 -13.86
C ARG A 20 1.57 12.49 -13.55
N VAL A 21 2.11 12.40 -12.33
CA VAL A 21 2.88 11.22 -11.88
C VAL A 21 2.05 9.95 -12.02
N SER A 22 0.76 9.99 -11.67
CA SER A 22 -0.16 8.87 -11.88
C SER A 22 -0.29 8.52 -13.37
N GLY A 23 -0.43 9.52 -14.25
CA GLY A 23 -0.47 9.33 -15.70
C GLY A 23 0.81 8.66 -16.24
N TYR A 24 1.98 9.15 -15.84
CA TYR A 24 3.28 8.57 -16.23
C TYR A 24 3.42 7.12 -15.79
N SER A 25 2.95 6.78 -14.59
CA SER A 25 3.12 5.44 -14.01
C SER A 25 2.21 4.38 -14.62
N HIS A 26 1.06 4.79 -15.18
CA HIS A 26 0.06 3.89 -15.74
C HIS A 26 0.09 3.83 -17.28
N GLY A 27 0.74 4.80 -17.93
CA GLY A 27 0.97 4.78 -19.38
C GLY A 27 2.13 3.85 -19.75
N THR A 28 2.19 3.50 -21.03
CA THR A 28 3.31 2.73 -21.60
C THR A 28 4.16 3.66 -22.46
N ASP A 29 5.48 3.69 -22.22
CA ASP A 29 6.47 4.56 -22.86
C ASP A 29 6.14 6.07 -22.74
N VAL A 30 5.55 6.43 -21.59
CA VAL A 30 5.22 7.82 -21.24
C VAL A 30 6.31 8.42 -20.36
N TRP A 31 6.92 7.63 -19.47
CA TRP A 31 7.91 8.10 -18.50
C TRP A 31 9.34 7.91 -18.97
N LEU A 32 9.80 6.66 -19.05
CA LEU A 32 11.19 6.36 -19.42
C LEU A 32 11.47 6.75 -20.87
N ASN A 33 12.63 7.35 -21.10
CA ASN A 33 13.07 7.84 -22.40
C ASN A 33 12.11 8.87 -23.03
N ASN A 34 11.21 9.45 -22.25
CA ASN A 34 10.23 10.43 -22.69
C ASN A 34 10.07 11.56 -21.66
N ALA A 35 9.00 11.60 -20.87
CA ALA A 35 8.76 12.68 -19.90
C ALA A 35 9.88 12.84 -18.88
N GLN A 36 10.53 11.75 -18.46
CA GLN A 36 11.67 11.80 -17.53
C GLN A 36 12.83 12.61 -18.09
N ASP A 37 13.19 12.37 -19.36
CA ASP A 37 14.32 13.06 -19.99
C ASP A 37 13.99 14.53 -20.22
N LEU A 38 12.77 14.82 -20.70
CA LEU A 38 12.30 16.19 -20.88
C LEU A 38 12.32 17.02 -19.59
N ILE A 39 11.90 16.43 -18.46
CA ILE A 39 11.93 17.07 -17.15
C ILE A 39 13.39 17.29 -16.69
N LYS A 40 14.28 16.34 -16.91
CA LYS A 40 15.72 16.50 -16.62
C LYS A 40 16.37 17.60 -17.47
N GLU A 41 15.90 17.78 -18.70
CA GLU A 41 16.31 18.87 -19.60
C GLU A 41 15.69 20.22 -19.23
N GLY A 42 14.90 20.29 -18.14
CA GLY A 42 14.30 21.51 -17.62
C GLY A 42 12.94 21.87 -18.21
N LYS A 43 12.29 20.97 -18.94
CA LYS A 43 10.91 21.22 -19.39
C LYS A 43 9.95 21.18 -18.19
N PRO A 44 9.01 22.14 -18.09
CA PRO A 44 8.04 22.14 -17.01
C PRO A 44 7.20 20.87 -16.99
N VAL A 45 6.99 20.27 -15.83
CA VAL A 45 6.14 19.08 -15.64
C VAL A 45 4.75 19.31 -16.24
N ALA A 46 4.22 20.53 -16.11
CA ALA A 46 2.91 20.91 -16.64
C ALA A 46 2.78 20.82 -18.17
N GLU A 47 3.89 20.87 -18.90
CA GLU A 47 3.90 20.86 -20.36
C GLU A 47 4.15 19.47 -20.97
N THR A 48 4.71 18.51 -20.20
CA THR A 48 4.97 17.16 -20.70
C THR A 48 3.70 16.32 -20.77
N ILE A 49 3.66 15.32 -21.63
CA ILE A 49 2.51 14.44 -21.82
C ILE A 49 2.45 13.42 -20.68
N SER A 50 1.32 13.35 -19.97
CA SER A 50 1.08 12.37 -18.93
C SER A 50 -0.22 11.58 -19.13
N THR A 51 -1.25 12.22 -19.67
CA THR A 51 -2.55 11.62 -19.95
C THR A 51 -2.99 11.95 -21.37
N ARG A 52 -3.94 11.18 -21.92
CA ARG A 52 -4.47 11.43 -23.26
C ARG A 52 -5.08 12.83 -23.39
N ASP A 53 -5.72 13.30 -22.34
CA ASP A 53 -6.40 14.59 -22.31
C ASP A 53 -5.40 15.75 -22.42
N ASP A 54 -4.16 15.58 -21.97
CA ASP A 54 -3.12 16.60 -22.10
C ASP A 54 -2.84 16.92 -23.56
N ILE A 55 -2.84 15.91 -24.44
CA ILE A 55 -2.62 16.10 -25.87
C ILE A 55 -3.78 16.91 -26.50
N MET A 56 -5.01 16.45 -26.25
CA MET A 56 -6.19 17.09 -26.82
C MET A 56 -6.31 18.55 -26.38
N THR A 57 -6.21 18.80 -25.07
CA THR A 57 -6.34 20.16 -24.53
C THR A 57 -5.21 21.08 -24.97
N HIS A 58 -3.98 20.57 -25.05
CA HIS A 58 -2.84 21.34 -25.54
C HIS A 58 -3.02 21.75 -26.99
N LEU A 59 -3.37 20.82 -27.88
CA LEU A 59 -3.60 21.10 -29.29
C LEU A 59 -4.73 22.12 -29.50
N ILE A 60 -5.87 21.96 -28.80
CA ILE A 60 -6.98 22.91 -28.86
C ILE A 60 -6.54 24.31 -28.40
N SER A 61 -5.78 24.40 -27.30
CA SER A 61 -5.28 25.68 -26.76
C SER A 61 -4.34 26.41 -27.73
N LYS A 62 -3.71 25.67 -28.67
CA LYS A 62 -2.84 26.20 -29.70
C LYS A 62 -3.58 26.47 -31.02
N GLY A 63 -4.91 26.33 -31.07
CA GLY A 63 -5.74 26.63 -32.21
C GLY A 63 -5.91 25.50 -33.23
N VAL A 64 -5.51 24.27 -32.88
CA VAL A 64 -5.84 23.10 -33.71
C VAL A 64 -7.33 22.82 -33.62
N ASP A 65 -7.95 22.48 -34.74
CA ASP A 65 -9.36 22.09 -34.80
C ASP A 65 -9.70 20.99 -33.76
N PRO A 66 -10.77 21.15 -32.97
CA PRO A 66 -11.10 20.20 -31.89
C PRO A 66 -11.29 18.76 -32.37
N SER A 67 -11.88 18.56 -33.56
CA SER A 67 -12.07 17.21 -34.12
C SER A 67 -10.74 16.57 -34.49
N LEU A 68 -9.84 17.36 -35.08
CA LEU A 68 -8.49 16.89 -35.44
C LEU A 68 -7.64 16.66 -34.18
N ALA A 69 -7.72 17.55 -33.19
CA ALA A 69 -7.05 17.37 -31.89
C ALA A 69 -7.49 16.09 -31.20
N PHE A 70 -8.79 15.78 -31.22
CA PHE A 70 -9.32 14.52 -30.69
C PHE A 70 -8.79 13.30 -31.47
N LYS A 71 -8.79 13.35 -32.82
CA LYS A 71 -8.26 12.27 -33.65
C LYS A 71 -6.77 12.04 -33.37
N THR A 72 -5.99 13.11 -33.25
CA THR A 72 -4.56 13.07 -32.95
C THR A 72 -4.34 12.43 -31.59
N MET A 73 -5.06 12.86 -30.56
CA MET A 73 -5.04 12.26 -29.24
C MET A 73 -5.36 10.76 -29.28
N GLU A 74 -6.42 10.35 -29.98
CA GLU A 74 -6.80 8.94 -30.13
C GLU A 74 -5.75 8.13 -30.91
N HIS A 75 -5.08 8.71 -31.87
CA HIS A 75 -4.00 8.10 -32.62
C HIS A 75 -2.78 7.83 -31.73
N VAL A 76 -2.39 8.83 -30.94
CA VAL A 76 -1.26 8.73 -30.00
C VAL A 76 -1.56 7.75 -28.87
N ARG A 77 -2.70 7.89 -28.17
CA ARG A 77 -3.01 7.06 -27.01
C ARG A 77 -3.10 5.56 -27.29
N LYS A 78 -3.37 5.18 -28.53
CA LYS A 78 -3.44 3.79 -29.01
C LYS A 78 -2.09 3.26 -29.53
N GLY A 79 -1.03 4.03 -29.38
CA GLY A 79 0.31 3.68 -29.84
C GLY A 79 0.46 3.63 -31.37
N LYS A 80 -0.48 4.22 -32.12
CA LYS A 80 -0.37 4.25 -33.59
C LYS A 80 0.74 5.18 -34.03
N ALA A 81 0.89 6.34 -33.38
CA ALA A 81 1.97 7.29 -33.66
C ALA A 81 3.35 6.66 -33.45
N ALA A 82 3.54 5.85 -32.38
CA ALA A 82 4.80 5.17 -32.13
C ALA A 82 5.13 4.07 -33.17
N LYS A 83 4.10 3.48 -33.80
CA LYS A 83 4.29 2.40 -34.79
C LYS A 83 4.45 2.90 -36.22
N LYS A 84 3.74 3.97 -36.59
CA LYS A 84 3.58 4.42 -37.98
C LYS A 84 3.86 5.91 -38.18
N GLY A 85 4.21 6.66 -37.11
CA GLY A 85 4.26 8.12 -37.11
C GLY A 85 2.86 8.76 -36.99
N LEU A 86 2.85 10.08 -36.96
CA LEU A 86 1.64 10.89 -37.06
C LEU A 86 1.17 10.95 -38.54
N GLU A 87 -0.14 10.95 -38.74
CA GLU A 87 -0.70 11.14 -40.11
C GLU A 87 -0.35 12.54 -40.64
N PRO A 88 -0.14 12.70 -41.96
CA PRO A 88 0.28 13.97 -42.55
C PRO A 88 -0.56 15.19 -42.11
N ALA A 89 -1.89 15.05 -42.12
CA ALA A 89 -2.79 16.12 -41.68
C ALA A 89 -2.64 16.48 -40.18
N MET A 90 -2.30 15.52 -39.33
CA MET A 90 -2.04 15.75 -37.90
C MET A 90 -0.72 16.53 -37.73
N LEU A 91 0.33 16.09 -38.43
CA LEU A 91 1.65 16.71 -38.35
C LEU A 91 1.61 18.15 -38.90
N GLU A 92 0.98 18.38 -40.07
CA GLU A 92 0.81 19.70 -40.65
C GLU A 92 0.05 20.66 -39.71
N ALA A 93 -1.04 20.19 -39.10
CA ALA A 93 -1.81 20.99 -38.13
C ALA A 93 -0.98 21.35 -36.90
N MET A 94 -0.19 20.40 -36.38
CA MET A 94 0.70 20.65 -35.24
C MET A 94 1.80 21.64 -35.57
N GLN A 95 2.41 21.54 -36.77
CA GLN A 95 3.43 22.48 -37.24
C GLN A 95 2.86 23.89 -37.47
N LYS A 96 1.69 23.99 -38.08
CA LYS A 96 0.98 25.27 -38.27
C LYS A 96 0.63 25.93 -36.95
N ALA A 97 0.27 25.14 -35.93
CA ALA A 97 0.00 25.58 -34.58
C ALA A 97 1.28 25.83 -33.73
N GLN A 98 2.45 25.77 -34.36
CA GLN A 98 3.76 25.97 -33.73
C GLN A 98 3.99 25.05 -32.48
N ILE A 99 3.51 23.80 -32.54
CA ILE A 99 3.80 22.81 -31.54
C ILE A 99 5.29 22.47 -31.61
N PRO A 100 6.02 22.53 -30.47
CA PRO A 100 7.46 22.26 -30.47
C PRO A 100 7.80 20.83 -30.92
N ASP A 101 8.91 20.65 -31.62
CA ASP A 101 9.37 19.35 -32.11
C ASP A 101 9.54 18.30 -31.00
N TRP A 102 9.99 18.72 -29.81
CA TRP A 102 10.12 17.81 -28.70
C TRP A 102 8.76 17.24 -28.26
N TYR A 103 7.68 18.01 -28.37
CA TYR A 103 6.32 17.56 -28.05
C TYR A 103 5.82 16.55 -29.09
N ILE A 104 6.05 16.81 -30.36
CA ILE A 104 5.73 15.90 -31.48
C ILE A 104 6.48 14.58 -31.28
N LYS A 105 7.79 14.62 -31.04
CA LYS A 105 8.61 13.45 -30.75
C LYS A 105 8.15 12.70 -29.51
N SER A 106 7.67 13.42 -28.49
CA SER A 106 7.07 12.79 -27.30
C SER A 106 5.80 12.01 -27.63
N CYS A 107 4.92 12.56 -28.50
CA CYS A 107 3.74 11.84 -29.00
C CYS A 107 4.10 10.54 -29.73
N GLU A 108 5.17 10.55 -30.51
CA GLU A 108 5.62 9.40 -31.32
C GLU A 108 6.29 8.29 -30.48
N LYS A 109 6.64 8.54 -29.23
CA LYS A 109 7.16 7.53 -28.30
C LYS A 109 6.06 6.76 -27.56
N VAL A 110 4.90 7.37 -27.35
CA VAL A 110 3.82 6.85 -26.53
C VAL A 110 3.18 5.60 -27.11
N GLN A 111 3.14 4.51 -26.34
CA GLN A 111 2.41 3.29 -26.72
C GLN A 111 0.99 3.24 -26.15
N TYR A 112 0.78 3.81 -24.95
CA TYR A 112 -0.54 3.86 -24.33
C TYR A 112 -0.66 4.99 -23.31
N LEU A 113 -1.81 5.72 -23.36
CA LEU A 113 -2.14 6.77 -22.38
C LEU A 113 -3.45 6.50 -21.68
N PHE A 114 -3.44 6.76 -20.38
CA PHE A 114 -4.63 6.73 -19.52
C PHE A 114 -5.46 8.02 -19.62
N PRO A 115 -6.79 7.95 -19.34
CA PRO A 115 -7.62 9.13 -19.18
C PRO A 115 -7.23 9.95 -17.94
N LYS A 116 -7.26 11.27 -18.04
CA LYS A 116 -6.98 12.17 -16.92
C LYS A 116 -7.97 12.00 -15.77
N ALA A 117 -9.25 11.82 -16.08
CA ALA A 117 -10.29 11.60 -15.08
C ALA A 117 -10.01 10.35 -14.21
N HIS A 118 -9.50 9.28 -14.82
CA HIS A 118 -9.08 8.09 -14.12
C HIS A 118 -7.91 8.39 -13.16
N ALA A 119 -6.86 9.07 -13.64
CA ALA A 119 -5.73 9.47 -12.82
C ALA A 119 -6.15 10.36 -11.63
N VAL A 120 -7.05 11.33 -11.87
CA VAL A 120 -7.60 12.20 -10.80
C VAL A 120 -8.33 11.40 -9.74
N ALA A 121 -9.18 10.45 -10.13
CA ALA A 121 -9.96 9.63 -9.18
C ALA A 121 -9.04 8.81 -8.26
N TYR A 122 -8.02 8.17 -8.80
CA TYR A 122 -7.05 7.39 -8.02
C TYR A 122 -6.17 8.27 -7.14
N VAL A 123 -5.70 9.40 -7.65
CA VAL A 123 -4.89 10.33 -6.85
C VAL A 123 -5.70 10.94 -5.72
N LEU A 124 -6.96 11.31 -5.95
CA LEU A 124 -7.85 11.82 -4.90
C LEU A 124 -8.03 10.78 -3.79
N MET A 125 -8.21 9.50 -4.14
CA MET A 125 -8.30 8.43 -3.16
C MET A 125 -6.98 8.25 -2.40
N ALA A 126 -5.84 8.29 -3.09
CA ALA A 126 -4.52 8.22 -2.46
C ALA A 126 -4.29 9.37 -1.47
N TYR A 127 -4.72 10.59 -1.81
CA TYR A 127 -4.66 11.74 -0.89
C TYR A 127 -5.52 11.57 0.35
N ARG A 128 -6.74 11.03 0.21
CA ARG A 128 -7.61 10.72 1.37
C ARG A 128 -6.95 9.73 2.32
N ILE A 129 -6.34 8.67 1.78
CA ILE A 129 -5.61 7.68 2.57
C ILE A 129 -4.38 8.31 3.22
N ALA A 130 -3.62 9.12 2.48
CA ALA A 130 -2.46 9.84 3.02
C ALA A 130 -2.85 10.82 4.14
N TYR A 131 -3.97 11.52 4.00
CA TYR A 131 -4.52 12.40 5.04
C TYR A 131 -4.79 11.61 6.34
N CYS A 132 -5.48 10.47 6.24
CA CYS A 132 -5.70 9.60 7.40
C CYS A 132 -4.37 9.13 8.02
N LYS A 133 -3.39 8.76 7.20
CA LYS A 133 -2.07 8.33 7.68
C LYS A 133 -1.29 9.41 8.42
N VAL A 134 -1.45 10.68 8.02
CA VAL A 134 -0.78 11.83 8.65
C VAL A 134 -1.47 12.29 9.91
N HIS A 135 -2.81 12.43 9.86
CA HIS A 135 -3.59 13.05 10.94
C HIS A 135 -4.19 12.06 11.93
N TYR A 136 -4.39 10.80 11.50
CA TYR A 136 -4.96 9.71 12.28
C TYR A 136 -4.12 8.42 12.13
N PRO A 137 -2.79 8.48 12.47
CA PRO A 137 -1.88 7.38 12.15
C PRO A 137 -2.27 6.06 12.83
N ARG A 138 -2.72 6.08 14.08
CA ARG A 138 -3.12 4.86 14.80
C ARG A 138 -4.29 4.17 14.11
N GLU A 139 -5.31 4.92 13.78
CA GLU A 139 -6.51 4.44 13.09
C GLU A 139 -6.17 3.94 11.67
N PHE A 140 -5.28 4.63 10.97
CA PHE A 140 -4.78 4.20 9.66
C PHE A 140 -4.10 2.85 9.74
N TYR A 141 -3.14 2.67 10.65
CA TYR A 141 -2.43 1.40 10.80
C TYR A 141 -3.35 0.29 11.29
N ALA A 142 -4.27 0.57 12.24
CA ALA A 142 -5.26 -0.40 12.71
C ALA A 142 -6.14 -0.91 11.56
N ALA A 143 -6.66 -0.02 10.73
CA ALA A 143 -7.47 -0.36 9.56
C ALA A 143 -6.65 -1.14 8.53
N TYR A 144 -5.42 -0.71 8.25
CA TYR A 144 -4.56 -1.39 7.28
C TYR A 144 -4.24 -2.82 7.70
N PHE A 145 -3.72 -3.03 8.92
CA PHE A 145 -3.37 -4.35 9.40
C PHE A 145 -4.59 -5.26 9.52
N THR A 146 -5.77 -4.72 9.87
CA THR A 146 -7.01 -5.49 9.91
C THR A 146 -7.46 -5.96 8.53
N VAL A 147 -7.39 -5.09 7.51
CA VAL A 147 -8.04 -5.36 6.21
C VAL A 147 -7.07 -5.89 5.17
N ARG A 148 -5.82 -5.44 5.19
CA ARG A 148 -4.85 -5.67 4.10
C ARG A 148 -3.75 -6.65 4.44
N ALA A 149 -3.47 -6.87 5.71
CA ALA A 149 -2.40 -7.75 6.16
C ALA A 149 -2.95 -9.12 6.60
N LYS A 150 -3.57 -9.86 5.67
CA LYS A 150 -4.18 -11.18 5.95
C LYS A 150 -3.18 -12.21 6.49
N ASP A 151 -1.92 -12.11 6.09
CA ASP A 151 -0.83 -12.99 6.51
C ASP A 151 -0.06 -12.43 7.71
N PHE A 152 -0.60 -11.39 8.38
CA PHE A 152 0.05 -10.79 9.54
C PHE A 152 0.22 -11.81 10.67
N ASN A 153 1.45 -11.95 11.12
CA ASN A 153 1.78 -12.80 12.27
C ASN A 153 2.34 -11.93 13.40
N TYR A 154 1.63 -11.89 14.51
CA TYR A 154 2.05 -11.12 15.69
C TYR A 154 3.43 -11.54 16.21
N ALA A 155 3.77 -12.82 16.17
CA ALA A 155 5.07 -13.31 16.62
C ALA A 155 6.25 -12.60 15.92
N GLU A 156 6.13 -12.28 14.64
CA GLU A 156 7.17 -11.60 13.88
C GLU A 156 7.40 -10.16 14.36
N VAL A 157 6.34 -9.45 14.71
CA VAL A 157 6.45 -8.05 15.19
C VAL A 157 6.78 -7.96 16.67
N ALA A 158 6.48 -9.01 17.45
CA ALA A 158 6.81 -9.10 18.86
C ALA A 158 8.33 -9.12 19.14
N HIS A 159 9.13 -9.56 18.15
CA HIS A 159 10.60 -9.49 18.23
C HIS A 159 11.16 -8.06 18.17
N GLY A 160 10.34 -7.08 17.84
CA GLY A 160 10.70 -5.66 17.87
C GLY A 160 11.40 -5.15 16.62
N LEU A 161 11.71 -3.84 16.64
CA LEU A 161 12.16 -3.06 15.50
C LEU A 161 13.46 -3.60 14.85
N HIS A 162 14.42 -4.04 15.68
CA HIS A 162 15.71 -4.53 15.18
C HIS A 162 15.53 -5.78 14.30
N TYR A 163 14.80 -6.75 14.83
CA TYR A 163 14.46 -7.98 14.09
C TYR A 163 13.74 -7.68 12.76
N ILE A 164 12.75 -6.78 12.79
CA ILE A 164 11.99 -6.39 11.59
C ILE A 164 12.93 -5.82 10.52
N LYS A 165 13.84 -4.91 10.90
CA LYS A 165 14.82 -4.32 9.98
C LYS A 165 15.75 -5.35 9.37
N ASP A 166 16.27 -6.28 10.19
CA ASP A 166 17.17 -7.34 9.74
C ASP A 166 16.46 -8.31 8.81
N PHE A 167 15.22 -8.68 9.11
CA PHE A 167 14.41 -9.53 8.25
C PHE A 167 14.18 -8.88 6.87
N ILE A 168 13.75 -7.62 6.84
CA ILE A 168 13.55 -6.86 5.60
C ILE A 168 14.86 -6.78 4.81
N LYS A 169 15.98 -6.45 5.46
CA LYS A 169 17.29 -6.36 4.84
C LYS A 169 17.73 -7.70 4.23
N LYS A 170 17.55 -8.80 4.96
CA LYS A 170 17.85 -10.16 4.50
C LYS A 170 17.10 -10.50 3.22
N VAL A 171 15.78 -10.29 3.22
CA VAL A 171 14.90 -10.65 2.08
C VAL A 171 15.23 -9.83 0.83
N TYR A 172 15.69 -8.59 0.98
CA TYR A 172 16.07 -7.73 -0.15
C TYR A 172 17.52 -7.91 -0.63
N GLN A 173 18.31 -8.79 -0.02
CA GLN A 173 19.65 -9.08 -0.54
C GLN A 173 19.55 -9.74 -1.92
N PRO A 174 20.32 -9.28 -2.93
CA PRO A 174 20.26 -9.82 -4.29
C PRO A 174 20.58 -11.32 -4.38
N THR A 175 21.40 -11.83 -3.46
CA THR A 175 21.83 -13.23 -3.39
C THR A 175 20.84 -14.13 -2.63
N TYR A 176 19.88 -13.55 -1.89
CA TYR A 176 18.93 -14.29 -1.08
C TYR A 176 17.71 -14.73 -1.88
N LYS A 177 17.45 -16.02 -1.93
CA LYS A 177 16.26 -16.58 -2.57
C LYS A 177 15.11 -16.64 -1.56
N ALA A 178 14.41 -15.53 -1.40
CA ALA A 178 13.26 -15.45 -0.51
C ALA A 178 12.11 -16.34 -0.98
N THR A 179 11.50 -17.06 -0.04
CA THR A 179 10.26 -17.81 -0.26
C THR A 179 9.08 -16.85 -0.46
N ASP A 180 7.97 -17.34 -0.99
CA ASP A 180 6.77 -16.51 -1.18
C ASP A 180 6.16 -16.08 0.16
N VAL A 181 6.29 -16.91 1.20
CA VAL A 181 5.90 -16.55 2.58
C VAL A 181 6.76 -15.39 3.09
N GLU A 182 8.08 -15.43 2.94
CA GLU A 182 8.95 -14.32 3.36
C GLU A 182 8.66 -13.02 2.59
N LYS A 183 8.36 -13.10 1.30
CA LYS A 183 7.95 -11.94 0.50
C LYS A 183 6.62 -11.34 0.99
N SER A 184 5.64 -12.19 1.33
CA SER A 184 4.38 -11.75 1.93
C SER A 184 4.62 -11.10 3.29
N THR A 185 5.45 -11.72 4.13
CA THR A 185 5.85 -11.21 5.44
C THR A 185 6.48 -9.83 5.35
N VAL A 186 7.42 -9.61 4.43
CA VAL A 186 8.05 -8.29 4.23
C VAL A 186 7.02 -7.20 3.94
N THR A 187 5.95 -7.51 3.21
CA THR A 187 4.95 -6.50 2.83
C THR A 187 4.30 -5.83 4.04
N TYR A 188 3.93 -6.58 5.08
CA TYR A 188 3.39 -5.99 6.29
C TYR A 188 4.47 -5.52 7.27
N LEU A 189 5.66 -6.15 7.29
CA LEU A 189 6.77 -5.72 8.12
C LEU A 189 7.33 -4.36 7.71
N GLU A 190 7.34 -4.00 6.42
CA GLU A 190 7.71 -2.65 5.97
C GLU A 190 6.81 -1.58 6.59
N LEU A 191 5.49 -1.85 6.67
CA LEU A 191 4.56 -0.91 7.28
C LEU A 191 4.64 -0.93 8.81
N ALA A 192 4.89 -2.09 9.42
CA ALA A 192 5.15 -2.20 10.85
C ALA A 192 6.42 -1.44 11.24
N ASN A 193 7.50 -1.56 10.44
CA ASN A 193 8.71 -0.78 10.62
C ASN A 193 8.43 0.74 10.55
N GLU A 194 7.67 1.18 9.55
CA GLU A 194 7.31 2.59 9.43
C GLU A 194 6.50 3.08 10.64
N MET A 195 5.54 2.29 11.13
CA MET A 195 4.74 2.61 12.31
C MET A 195 5.60 2.75 13.56
N LEU A 196 6.52 1.81 13.79
CA LEU A 196 7.44 1.81 14.93
C LEU A 196 8.43 2.98 14.86
N GLU A 197 8.96 3.32 13.69
CA GLU A 197 9.84 4.48 13.48
C GLU A 197 9.13 5.82 13.73
N ARG A 198 7.81 5.86 13.60
CA ARG A 198 7.00 7.02 13.99
C ARG A 198 6.71 7.10 15.48
N GLY A 199 7.26 6.18 16.28
CA GLY A 199 7.11 6.15 17.73
C GLY A 199 5.84 5.44 18.22
N LEU A 200 5.03 4.88 17.33
CA LEU A 200 3.91 4.04 17.70
C LEU A 200 4.39 2.62 18.05
N LYS A 201 3.62 1.89 18.85
CA LYS A 201 4.00 0.55 19.34
C LYS A 201 2.92 -0.47 19.04
N PHE A 202 3.32 -1.74 19.01
CA PHE A 202 2.39 -2.84 19.20
C PHE A 202 2.32 -3.15 20.70
N ASP A 203 1.13 -3.05 21.29
CA ASP A 203 0.90 -3.51 22.64
C ASP A 203 0.94 -5.05 22.67
N ARG A 204 1.16 -5.62 23.84
CA ARG A 204 1.11 -7.06 24.00
C ARG A 204 -0.29 -7.58 23.66
N MET A 205 -0.34 -8.73 22.99
CA MET A 205 -1.58 -9.48 22.84
C MET A 205 -2.05 -9.91 24.23
N ASP A 206 -3.33 -9.76 24.50
CA ASP A 206 -3.92 -10.00 25.79
C ASP A 206 -5.21 -10.79 25.66
N LEU A 207 -5.40 -11.79 26.50
CA LEU A 207 -6.55 -12.69 26.45
C LEU A 207 -7.89 -11.95 26.54
N TYR A 208 -8.01 -10.90 27.34
CA TYR A 208 -9.25 -10.18 27.60
C TYR A 208 -9.40 -8.90 26.76
N GLU A 209 -8.30 -8.19 26.53
CA GLU A 209 -8.31 -6.87 25.88
C GLU A 209 -8.21 -6.93 24.35
N SER A 210 -7.52 -7.94 23.80
CA SER A 210 -7.40 -8.09 22.35
C SER A 210 -8.75 -8.42 21.71
N ASP A 211 -9.07 -7.81 20.58
CA ASP A 211 -10.23 -8.22 19.77
C ASP A 211 -9.98 -9.59 19.13
N ALA A 212 -11.04 -10.26 18.67
CA ALA A 212 -10.89 -11.50 17.94
C ALA A 212 -10.12 -11.34 16.63
N ILE A 213 -10.50 -10.33 15.82
CA ILE A 213 -10.05 -10.20 14.41
C ILE A 213 -9.56 -8.79 14.03
N LYS A 214 -9.86 -7.75 14.83
CA LYS A 214 -9.54 -6.35 14.50
C LYS A 214 -8.42 -5.82 15.40
N PHE A 215 -7.50 -5.08 14.79
CA PHE A 215 -6.55 -4.28 15.58
C PHE A 215 -7.29 -3.20 16.35
N LYS A 216 -7.04 -3.10 17.64
CA LYS A 216 -7.59 -2.01 18.48
C LYS A 216 -6.57 -0.88 18.56
N VAL A 217 -7.07 0.37 18.45
CA VAL A 217 -6.29 1.56 18.76
C VAL A 217 -6.13 1.68 20.27
N THR A 218 -4.90 1.96 20.70
CA THR A 218 -4.55 2.21 22.11
C THR A 218 -3.90 3.58 22.25
N GLU A 219 -3.60 3.98 23.46
CA GLU A 219 -2.93 5.26 23.73
C GLU A 219 -1.57 5.34 23.02
N ASN A 220 -0.79 4.26 23.03
CA ASN A 220 0.57 4.24 22.52
C ASN A 220 0.70 3.64 21.11
N GLY A 221 -0.39 3.09 20.55
CA GLY A 221 -0.32 2.44 19.25
C GLY A 221 -1.47 1.47 18.98
N LEU A 222 -1.16 0.18 18.83
CA LEU A 222 -2.11 -0.84 18.42
C LEU A 222 -2.01 -2.10 19.26
N ARG A 223 -3.15 -2.64 19.67
CA ARG A 223 -3.22 -4.00 20.22
C ARG A 223 -3.63 -4.99 19.12
N PRO A 224 -2.80 -6.01 18.86
CA PRO A 224 -3.09 -7.03 17.85
C PRO A 224 -4.29 -7.90 18.25
N PRO A 225 -5.10 -8.36 17.28
CA PRO A 225 -6.18 -9.30 17.54
C PRO A 225 -5.65 -10.72 17.77
N LEU A 226 -6.43 -11.57 18.43
CA LEU A 226 -6.05 -12.97 18.69
C LEU A 226 -5.78 -13.75 17.40
N ALA A 227 -6.59 -13.53 16.35
CA ALA A 227 -6.41 -14.18 15.05
C ALA A 227 -5.14 -13.77 14.30
N SER A 228 -4.43 -12.73 14.74
CA SER A 228 -3.15 -12.33 14.16
C SER A 228 -1.96 -13.19 14.62
N LEU A 229 -2.18 -14.14 15.51
CA LEU A 229 -1.17 -15.09 15.92
C LEU A 229 -1.26 -16.36 15.09
N LYS A 230 -0.15 -16.78 14.52
CA LYS A 230 -0.09 -18.05 13.78
C LYS A 230 -0.47 -19.22 14.69
N GLY A 231 -1.40 -20.03 14.24
CA GLY A 231 -1.97 -21.13 15.03
C GLY A 231 -3.29 -20.79 15.71
N VAL A 232 -3.68 -19.50 15.75
CA VAL A 232 -5.00 -19.07 16.25
C VAL A 232 -5.86 -18.66 15.06
N GLY A 233 -6.69 -19.58 14.58
CA GLY A 233 -7.62 -19.31 13.48
C GLY A 233 -8.73 -18.34 13.90
N GLU A 234 -9.35 -17.69 12.91
CA GLU A 234 -10.42 -16.70 13.14
C GLU A 234 -11.59 -17.26 13.94
N SER A 235 -11.96 -18.54 13.70
CA SER A 235 -13.01 -19.23 14.46
C SER A 235 -12.64 -19.38 15.93
N ALA A 236 -11.43 -19.85 16.22
CA ALA A 236 -10.95 -19.99 17.59
C ALA A 236 -10.86 -18.63 18.30
N ALA A 237 -10.37 -17.60 17.63
CA ALA A 237 -10.31 -16.25 18.16
C ALA A 237 -11.71 -15.70 18.52
N LYS A 238 -12.70 -15.92 17.67
CA LYS A 238 -14.11 -15.55 17.94
C LYS A 238 -14.70 -16.34 19.11
N SER A 239 -14.43 -17.64 19.19
CA SER A 239 -14.87 -18.49 20.30
C SER A 239 -14.28 -18.04 21.63
N ILE A 240 -12.99 -17.71 21.67
CA ILE A 240 -12.33 -17.15 22.87
C ILE A 240 -13.02 -15.82 23.26
N ALA A 241 -13.22 -14.92 22.30
CA ALA A 241 -13.85 -13.63 22.57
C ALA A 241 -15.29 -13.77 23.09
N ALA A 242 -16.05 -14.75 22.59
CA ALA A 242 -17.41 -15.05 23.05
C ALA A 242 -17.44 -15.70 24.44
N ALA A 243 -16.43 -16.48 24.80
CA ALA A 243 -16.35 -17.15 26.09
C ALA A 243 -15.88 -16.24 27.24
N ARG A 244 -15.41 -15.01 26.95
CA ARG A 244 -14.96 -14.03 27.95
C ARG A 244 -16.14 -13.51 28.75
N ASP A 245 -16.00 -13.56 30.08
CA ASP A 245 -16.87 -12.88 31.01
C ASP A 245 -16.02 -12.18 32.07
N LYS A 246 -16.17 -10.87 32.22
CA LYS A 246 -15.42 -10.10 33.22
C LYS A 246 -15.81 -10.46 34.64
N ASN A 247 -17.05 -10.93 34.86
CA ASN A 247 -17.53 -11.36 36.13
C ASN A 247 -17.17 -12.83 36.46
N LEU A 248 -16.78 -13.60 35.44
CA LEU A 248 -16.36 -14.98 35.54
C LEU A 248 -15.08 -15.20 34.71
N PRO A 249 -13.93 -14.70 35.19
CA PRO A 249 -12.67 -14.85 34.47
C PRO A 249 -12.30 -16.32 34.33
N PHE A 250 -11.44 -16.65 33.39
CA PHE A 250 -10.88 -17.99 33.26
C PHE A 250 -9.97 -18.28 34.47
N ILE A 251 -10.13 -19.45 35.05
CA ILE A 251 -9.36 -19.87 36.23
C ILE A 251 -8.11 -20.66 35.85
N SER A 252 -8.09 -21.23 34.63
CA SER A 252 -6.95 -21.98 34.10
C SER A 252 -6.98 -22.02 32.55
N GLN A 253 -5.88 -22.47 31.96
CA GLN A 253 -5.79 -22.77 30.53
C GLN A 253 -6.76 -23.89 30.12
N GLU A 254 -6.98 -24.85 30.99
CA GLU A 254 -7.94 -25.93 30.82
C GLU A 254 -9.38 -25.38 30.78
N ASP A 255 -9.75 -24.51 31.73
CA ASP A 255 -11.05 -23.83 31.76
C ASP A 255 -11.27 -22.98 30.47
N LEU A 256 -10.26 -22.20 30.06
CA LEU A 256 -10.30 -21.48 28.78
C LEU A 256 -10.56 -22.42 27.61
N ARG A 257 -9.83 -23.53 27.55
CA ARG A 257 -9.97 -24.53 26.49
C ARG A 257 -11.37 -25.10 26.43
N GLN A 258 -11.94 -25.47 27.56
CA GLN A 258 -13.27 -26.06 27.67
C GLN A 258 -14.37 -25.04 27.33
N ARG A 259 -14.32 -23.86 27.95
CA ARG A 259 -15.35 -22.81 27.74
C ARG A 259 -15.33 -22.24 26.34
N ALA A 260 -14.15 -22.03 25.74
CA ALA A 260 -14.02 -21.53 24.38
C ALA A 260 -14.12 -22.62 23.29
N GLY A 261 -14.10 -23.90 23.66
CA GLY A 261 -14.13 -25.03 22.71
C GLY A 261 -12.94 -25.05 21.74
N ILE A 262 -11.74 -24.70 22.23
CA ILE A 262 -10.53 -24.58 21.40
C ILE A 262 -9.55 -25.75 21.63
N GLY A 263 -8.69 -25.99 20.64
CA GLY A 263 -7.69 -27.04 20.72
C GLY A 263 -6.48 -26.67 21.59
N ARG A 264 -5.73 -27.69 22.04
CA ARG A 264 -4.51 -27.53 22.83
C ARG A 264 -3.45 -26.66 22.10
N SER A 265 -3.30 -26.82 20.79
CA SER A 265 -2.36 -26.04 19.98
C SER A 265 -2.63 -24.53 20.01
N VAL A 266 -3.90 -24.12 20.16
CA VAL A 266 -4.28 -22.70 20.30
C VAL A 266 -3.84 -22.16 21.66
N ILE A 267 -4.03 -22.94 22.73
CA ILE A 267 -3.56 -22.60 24.10
C ILE A 267 -2.04 -22.45 24.10
N GLU A 268 -1.31 -23.42 23.55
CA GLU A 268 0.15 -23.39 23.45
C GLU A 268 0.65 -22.17 22.66
N ALA A 269 0.00 -21.82 21.54
CA ALA A 269 0.35 -20.63 20.77
C ALA A 269 0.18 -19.34 21.57
N LEU A 270 -0.90 -19.19 22.33
CA LEU A 270 -1.18 -18.03 23.18
C LEU A 270 -0.24 -17.96 24.39
N ALA A 271 0.06 -19.11 25.01
CA ALA A 271 0.99 -19.21 26.13
C ALA A 271 2.41 -18.79 25.72
N ASN A 272 2.89 -19.26 24.57
CA ASN A 272 4.24 -18.99 24.06
C ASN A 272 4.53 -17.49 23.85
N ILE A 273 3.51 -16.67 23.62
CA ILE A 273 3.66 -15.20 23.49
C ILE A 273 3.28 -14.45 24.76
N GLY A 274 2.96 -15.16 25.86
CA GLY A 274 2.56 -14.58 27.12
C GLY A 274 1.16 -13.95 27.12
N ALA A 275 0.30 -14.27 26.15
CA ALA A 275 -1.06 -13.70 26.04
C ALA A 275 -2.01 -14.20 27.13
N LEU A 276 -1.68 -15.29 27.79
CA LEU A 276 -2.48 -15.89 28.87
C LEU A 276 -2.11 -15.33 30.27
N GLY A 277 -1.06 -14.50 30.39
CA GLY A 277 -0.58 -14.00 31.66
C GLY A 277 -0.15 -15.14 32.58
N ASP A 278 -0.55 -15.05 33.86
CA ASP A 278 -0.23 -16.04 34.90
C ASP A 278 -1.29 -17.14 35.03
N LEU A 279 -2.08 -17.40 33.99
CA LEU A 279 -3.16 -18.37 34.01
C LEU A 279 -2.58 -19.79 34.16
N PRO A 280 -2.90 -20.52 35.29
CA PRO A 280 -2.34 -21.86 35.56
C PRO A 280 -2.80 -22.86 34.48
N GLU A 281 -2.04 -23.94 34.30
CA GLU A 281 -2.35 -24.94 33.27
C GLU A 281 -3.66 -25.69 33.54
N THR A 282 -3.88 -26.07 34.78
CA THR A 282 -5.02 -26.91 35.18
C THR A 282 -5.87 -26.26 36.28
N ASN A 283 -7.09 -26.77 36.45
CA ASN A 283 -7.98 -26.37 37.54
C ASN A 283 -7.58 -26.97 38.90
N GLN A 284 -6.58 -27.84 38.94
CA GLN A 284 -6.14 -28.48 40.19
C GLN A 284 -5.33 -27.49 41.02
N ILE A 285 -5.76 -27.26 42.23
CA ILE A 285 -4.98 -26.55 43.25
C ILE A 285 -3.88 -27.53 43.70
N ASP A 286 -2.63 -27.14 43.47
CA ASP A 286 -1.49 -27.90 43.98
C ASP A 286 -1.46 -27.73 45.49
N LEU A 287 -1.92 -28.75 46.22
CA LEU A 287 -1.99 -28.75 47.70
C LEU A 287 -0.61 -28.93 48.34
N PHE A 288 0.44 -29.15 47.52
CA PHE A 288 1.79 -29.48 47.98
C PHE A 288 2.89 -28.69 47.23
N GLY A 289 2.58 -27.48 46.73
CA GLY A 289 3.57 -26.59 46.09
C GLY A 289 4.48 -25.89 47.09
#